data_5401057e8fc2e4ab86f1a1f8c5bdbd4e
#
_entry.id   5401057e8fc2e4ab86f1a1f8c5bdbd4e
#
_cell.length_a   1.000
_cell.length_b   1.000
_cell.length_c   1.000
_cell.angle_alpha   90.00
_cell.angle_beta   90.00
_cell.angle_gamma   90.00
#
_symmetry.space_group_name_H-M   'P 1'
#
loop_
_entity.id
_entity.type
_entity.pdbx_description
1 polymer ?
#
loop_
_entity_poly.entity_id
_entity_poly.type
_entity_poly.pdbx_seq_one_letter_code
_entity_poly.pdbx_strand_id
1 'polypeptide(L)'
;THHPVSPQEMQQEHDLSPREIEVLTLITKGLINKEIADKLNISLTTVISHRKNITEKLGIKSVSGLAIYAVMHGYVEADRI
;
A
#
# COMPACT_ATOMS: atom_id res chain seq x y z
N THR A 1 16.57 -19.36 26.77
CA THR A 1 16.93 -18.56 25.63
C THR A 1 15.81 -17.67 25.20
N HIS A 2 16.10 -16.49 25.07
CA HIS A 2 15.08 -15.63 24.58
C HIS A 2 14.90 -15.89 23.07
N HIS A 3 13.70 -15.65 22.62
CA HIS A 3 13.36 -15.82 21.22
C HIS A 3 13.13 -14.43 20.65
N PRO A 4 14.09 -13.91 19.91
CA PRO A 4 13.87 -12.59 19.33
C PRO A 4 12.75 -12.64 18.34
N VAL A 5 12.04 -11.55 18.24
CA VAL A 5 11.02 -11.42 17.22
C VAL A 5 11.71 -11.60 15.87
N SER A 6 11.19 -12.49 15.04
CA SER A 6 11.78 -12.69 13.73
C SER A 6 11.59 -11.44 12.88
N PRO A 7 12.50 -11.19 11.92
CA PRO A 7 12.31 -10.05 11.02
C PRO A 7 10.95 -10.07 10.33
N GLN A 8 10.46 -11.27 10.03
CA GLN A 8 9.18 -11.41 9.39
C GLN A 8 8.04 -10.92 10.28
N GLU A 9 8.11 -11.25 11.57
CA GLU A 9 7.11 -10.80 12.52
C GLU A 9 7.17 -9.30 12.72
N MET A 10 8.38 -8.76 12.77
CA MET A 10 8.55 -7.33 12.94
C MET A 10 8.00 -6.54 11.76
N GLN A 11 8.07 -7.13 10.58
CA GLN A 11 7.63 -6.45 9.36
C GLN A 11 6.14 -6.60 9.10
N GLN A 12 5.48 -7.55 9.75
CA GLN A 12 4.07 -7.83 9.46
C GLN A 12 3.16 -6.64 9.69
N GLU A 13 3.48 -5.80 10.66
CA GLU A 13 2.64 -4.64 10.95
C GLU A 13 2.67 -3.62 9.84
N HIS A 14 3.81 -3.54 9.15
CA HIS A 14 4.04 -2.48 8.16
C HIS A 14 4.35 -3.04 6.78
N ASP A 15 4.28 -4.36 6.66
CA ASP A 15 4.72 -5.01 5.44
C ASP A 15 3.53 -5.21 4.50
N LEU A 16 3.55 -4.49 3.41
CA LEU A 16 2.51 -4.62 2.40
C LEU A 16 2.84 -5.76 1.45
N SER A 17 1.81 -6.48 1.03
CA SER A 17 1.99 -7.49 0.00
C SER A 17 2.35 -6.84 -1.32
N PRO A 18 2.93 -7.59 -2.27
CA PRO A 18 3.24 -7.02 -3.58
C PRO A 18 2.02 -6.38 -4.26
N ARG A 19 0.86 -7.00 -4.14
CA ARG A 19 -0.35 -6.44 -4.74
C ARG A 19 -0.77 -5.17 -4.03
N GLU A 20 -0.63 -5.12 -2.72
CA GLU A 20 -0.95 -3.91 -1.97
C GLU A 20 -0.01 -2.77 -2.37
N ILE A 21 1.26 -3.07 -2.58
CA ILE A 21 2.21 -2.06 -3.05
C ILE A 21 1.81 -1.54 -4.42
N GLU A 22 1.36 -2.42 -5.31
CA GLU A 22 0.88 -1.99 -6.63
C GLU A 22 -0.32 -1.06 -6.49
N VAL A 23 -1.27 -1.43 -5.63
CA VAL A 23 -2.45 -0.59 -5.40
C VAL A 23 -2.03 0.75 -4.82
N LEU A 24 -1.16 0.73 -3.82
CA LEU A 24 -0.66 1.97 -3.20
C LEU A 24 0.00 2.87 -4.23
N THR A 25 0.83 2.32 -5.09
CA THR A 25 1.51 3.08 -6.13
C THR A 25 0.50 3.76 -7.05
N LEU A 26 -0.53 3.03 -7.46
CA LEU A 26 -1.54 3.59 -8.35
C LEU A 26 -2.39 4.66 -7.67
N ILE A 27 -2.66 4.48 -6.36
CA ILE A 27 -3.35 5.51 -5.60
C ILE A 27 -2.54 6.82 -5.63
N THR A 28 -1.25 6.73 -5.42
CA THR A 28 -0.42 7.93 -5.39
C THR A 28 -0.32 8.60 -6.76
N LYS A 29 -0.60 7.85 -7.82
CA LYS A 29 -0.62 8.42 -9.17
C LYS A 29 -1.96 9.06 -9.51
N GLY A 30 -2.92 9.01 -8.59
CA GLY A 30 -4.20 9.67 -8.76
C GLY A 30 -5.29 8.82 -9.35
N LEU A 31 -5.07 7.52 -9.51
CA LEU A 31 -6.10 6.65 -10.07
C LEU A 31 -7.19 6.41 -9.04
N ILE A 32 -8.44 6.39 -9.52
CA ILE A 32 -9.57 6.00 -8.68
C ILE A 32 -9.69 4.47 -8.67
N ASN A 33 -10.50 3.96 -7.75
CA ASN A 33 -10.60 2.50 -7.54
C ASN A 33 -10.94 1.76 -8.83
N LYS A 34 -11.85 2.29 -9.63
CA LYS A 34 -12.25 1.64 -10.88
C LYS A 34 -11.07 1.54 -11.84
N GLU A 35 -10.28 2.61 -11.92
CA GLU A 35 -9.11 2.63 -12.79
C GLU A 35 -8.06 1.64 -12.32
N ILE A 36 -7.88 1.54 -11.00
CA ILE A 36 -6.94 0.59 -10.44
C ILE A 36 -7.39 -0.84 -10.75
N ALA A 37 -8.68 -1.12 -10.59
CA ALA A 37 -9.22 -2.44 -10.89
C ALA A 37 -8.96 -2.81 -12.34
N ASP A 38 -9.20 -1.89 -13.26
CA ASP A 38 -8.97 -2.13 -14.67
C ASP A 38 -7.48 -2.35 -14.95
N LYS A 39 -6.63 -1.53 -14.35
CA LYS A 39 -5.19 -1.61 -14.59
C LYS A 39 -4.60 -2.93 -14.11
N LEU A 40 -5.06 -3.40 -12.96
CA LEU A 40 -4.53 -4.62 -12.36
C LEU A 40 -5.33 -5.84 -12.76
N ASN A 41 -6.41 -5.65 -13.48
CA ASN A 41 -7.28 -6.74 -13.94
C ASN A 41 -7.86 -7.52 -12.77
N ILE A 42 -8.36 -6.80 -11.78
CA ILE A 42 -9.01 -7.37 -10.60
C ILE A 42 -10.35 -6.66 -10.40
N SER A 43 -11.17 -7.21 -9.51
CA SER A 43 -12.49 -6.63 -9.27
C SER A 43 -12.39 -5.35 -8.45
N LEU A 44 -13.41 -4.51 -8.57
CA LEU A 44 -13.50 -3.30 -7.76
C LEU A 44 -13.51 -3.63 -6.28
N THR A 45 -14.25 -4.68 -5.91
CA THR A 45 -14.30 -5.13 -4.51
C THR A 45 -12.92 -5.49 -3.99
N THR A 46 -12.10 -6.13 -4.83
CA THR A 46 -10.75 -6.50 -4.44
C THR A 46 -9.89 -5.27 -4.21
N VAL A 47 -10.03 -4.24 -5.06
CA VAL A 47 -9.30 -2.97 -4.86
C VAL A 47 -9.70 -2.35 -3.53
N ILE A 48 -11.00 -2.30 -3.24
CA ILE A 48 -11.49 -1.73 -1.99
C ILE A 48 -10.92 -2.48 -0.79
N SER A 49 -10.86 -3.80 -0.87
CA SER A 49 -10.28 -4.62 0.19
C SER A 49 -8.79 -4.32 0.37
N HIS A 50 -8.06 -4.19 -0.73
CA HIS A 50 -6.63 -3.85 -0.64
C HIS A 50 -6.42 -2.48 -0.01
N ARG A 51 -7.24 -1.48 -0.39
CA ARG A 51 -7.11 -0.16 0.19
C ARG A 51 -7.40 -0.19 1.70
N LYS A 52 -8.43 -0.92 2.10
CA LYS A 52 -8.75 -1.06 3.52
C LYS A 52 -7.58 -1.67 4.27
N ASN A 53 -7.01 -2.74 3.72
CA ASN A 53 -5.88 -3.40 4.36
C ASN A 53 -4.67 -2.47 4.46
N ILE A 54 -4.41 -1.71 3.40
CA ILE A 54 -3.29 -0.75 3.41
C ILE A 54 -3.49 0.29 4.52
N THR A 55 -4.67 0.89 4.58
CA THR A 55 -4.92 1.93 5.59
C THR A 55 -4.87 1.37 7.00
N GLU A 56 -5.34 0.14 7.19
CA GLU A 56 -5.28 -0.49 8.51
C GLU A 56 -3.84 -0.84 8.90
N LYS A 57 -3.08 -1.38 7.97
CA LYS A 57 -1.68 -1.75 8.25
C LYS A 57 -0.82 -0.54 8.56
N LEU A 58 -1.04 0.54 7.84
CA LEU A 58 -0.18 1.73 7.97
C LEU A 58 -0.73 2.75 8.96
N GLY A 59 -2.01 2.67 9.29
CA GLY A 59 -2.65 3.68 10.13
C GLY A 59 -2.76 5.02 9.43
N ILE A 60 -2.71 5.04 8.11
CA ILE A 60 -2.75 6.26 7.30
C ILE A 60 -4.01 6.22 6.45
N LYS A 61 -4.86 7.23 6.58
CA LYS A 61 -6.14 7.23 5.88
C LYS A 61 -6.22 8.22 4.72
N SER A 62 -5.35 9.22 4.68
CA SER A 62 -5.39 10.22 3.62
C SER A 62 -4.51 9.79 2.46
N VAL A 63 -4.91 10.18 1.25
CA VAL A 63 -4.11 9.91 0.07
C VAL A 63 -2.75 10.61 0.17
N SER A 64 -2.73 11.82 0.71
CA SER A 64 -1.48 12.54 0.89
C SER A 64 -0.52 11.77 1.79
N GLY A 65 -1.04 11.23 2.91
CA GLY A 65 -0.20 10.44 3.81
C GLY A 65 0.31 9.18 3.15
N LEU A 66 -0.54 8.53 2.35
CA LEU A 66 -0.11 7.33 1.63
C LEU A 66 0.97 7.65 0.61
N ALA A 67 0.86 8.82 -0.06
CA ALA A 67 1.87 9.24 -1.02
C ALA A 67 3.22 9.47 -0.34
N ILE A 68 3.19 10.13 0.82
CA ILE A 68 4.42 10.36 1.58
C ILE A 68 5.06 9.03 1.98
N TYR A 69 4.24 8.10 2.47
CA TYR A 69 4.72 6.78 2.85
C TYR A 69 5.39 6.09 1.66
N ALA A 70 4.74 6.15 0.49
CA ALA A 70 5.26 5.49 -0.70
C ALA A 70 6.60 6.07 -1.13
N VAL A 71 6.76 7.38 -1.03
CA VAL A 71 8.03 8.03 -1.35
C VAL A 71 9.11 7.60 -0.36
N MET A 72 8.79 7.61 0.92
CA MET A 72 9.75 7.29 1.96
C MET A 72 10.24 5.84 1.87
N HIS A 73 9.41 4.96 1.38
CA HIS A 73 9.76 3.55 1.23
C HIS A 73 10.22 3.19 -0.17
N GLY A 74 10.38 4.18 -1.03
CA GLY A 74 10.95 3.95 -2.36
C GLY A 74 10.02 3.30 -3.36
N TYR A 75 8.72 3.27 -3.07
CA TYR A 75 7.76 2.70 -4.01
C TYR A 75 7.47 3.64 -5.18
N VAL A 76 7.60 4.93 -4.95
CA VAL A 76 7.33 5.96 -5.95
C VAL A 76 8.39 7.04 -5.82
N GLU A 77 8.79 7.63 -6.94
CA GLU A 77 9.71 8.76 -6.90
C GLU A 77 8.96 10.04 -6.57
N ALA A 78 9.60 10.91 -5.77
CA ALA A 78 8.97 12.13 -5.29
C ALA A 78 8.51 13.04 -6.44
N ASP A 79 9.28 13.11 -7.49
CA ASP A 79 8.97 14.01 -8.61
C ASP A 79 7.85 13.50 -9.49
N ARG A 80 7.30 12.34 -9.18
CA ARG A 80 6.19 11.76 -9.94
C ARG A 80 4.86 11.84 -9.21
N ILE A 81 4.86 12.47 -8.07
CA ILE A 81 3.65 12.64 -7.28
C ILE A 81 3.04 14.07 -7.43
#